data_e48c307cf9ed0d9bd31f7ba9a20ff6c8
#
_entry.id   e48c307cf9ed0d9bd31f7ba9a20ff6c8
#
_cell.length_a   1.000
_cell.length_b   1.000
_cell.length_c   1.000
_cell.angle_alpha   90.00
_cell.angle_beta   90.00
_cell.angle_gamma   90.00
#
_symmetry.space_group_name_H-M   'P 1'
#
loop_
_entity.id
_entity.type
_entity.pdbx_description
1 polymer ?
#
loop_
_entity_poly.entity_id
_entity_poly.type
_entity_poly.pdbx_seq_one_letter_code
_entity_poly.pdbx_strand_id
1 'polypeptide(L)'
;PILEPEVTGELIYRGPNVTLGYAENRFDLCRPDENHGELHTGDMAQRDADGFYYIVGRKKRFLKLFGSRVNLDEVEGLLNKAGIPCACTGVDDRLDIYITDESKMEYTARFIKEHTAINPNGFHLHLIKEIPRSDSGKVLYSALGVQS
;
A
#
# COMPACT_ATOMS: atom_id res chain seq x y z
N PRO A 1 -21.26 5.81 7.96
CA PRO A 1 -20.01 6.37 8.47
C PRO A 1 -19.55 5.61 9.71
N ILE A 2 -18.25 5.36 9.84
CA ILE A 2 -17.64 4.83 11.05
C ILE A 2 -17.43 6.03 11.97
N LEU A 3 -18.04 6.02 13.15
CA LEU A 3 -17.94 7.11 14.12
C LEU A 3 -17.15 6.71 15.38
N GLU A 4 -16.95 5.42 15.60
CA GLU A 4 -16.15 4.91 16.71
C GLU A 4 -14.69 5.31 16.51
N PRO A 5 -14.01 5.82 17.58
CA PRO A 5 -12.59 6.10 17.57
C PRO A 5 -11.77 4.84 17.30
N GLU A 6 -10.57 5.00 16.75
CA GLU A 6 -9.58 3.94 16.49
C GLU A 6 -10.02 2.85 15.48
N VAL A 7 -11.19 3.01 14.85
CA VAL A 7 -11.64 2.08 13.81
C VAL A 7 -11.15 2.54 12.44
N THR A 8 -10.40 1.68 11.76
CA THR A 8 -9.87 1.96 10.42
C THR A 8 -10.95 1.79 9.35
N GLY A 9 -11.14 2.82 8.52
CA GLY A 9 -12.04 2.79 7.37
C GLY A 9 -11.45 3.53 6.17
N GLU A 10 -12.07 3.38 4.99
CA GLU A 10 -11.73 4.18 3.82
C GLU A 10 -12.17 5.64 4.07
N LEU A 11 -11.27 6.58 3.82
CA LEU A 11 -11.60 7.99 3.85
C LEU A 11 -12.41 8.35 2.59
N ILE A 12 -13.64 8.76 2.81
CA ILE A 12 -14.54 9.23 1.75
C ILE A 12 -14.79 10.72 1.95
N TYR A 13 -14.55 11.49 0.91
CA TYR A 13 -14.84 12.93 0.92
C TYR A 13 -16.13 13.22 0.16
N ARG A 14 -17.01 14.05 0.74
CA ARG A 14 -18.25 14.54 0.11
C ARG A 14 -18.27 16.05 0.08
N GLY A 15 -18.56 16.63 -1.07
CA GLY A 15 -18.64 18.08 -1.18
C GLY A 15 -18.77 18.58 -2.62
N PRO A 16 -19.13 19.87 -2.79
CA PRO A 16 -19.38 20.45 -4.11
C PRO A 16 -18.11 20.63 -4.96
N ASN A 17 -16.94 20.48 -4.35
CA ASN A 17 -15.65 20.57 -5.02
C ASN A 17 -15.03 19.20 -5.35
N VAL A 18 -15.81 18.12 -5.24
CA VAL A 18 -15.40 16.81 -5.75
C VAL A 18 -15.25 16.88 -7.25
N THR A 19 -14.13 16.37 -7.78
CA THR A 19 -13.92 16.29 -9.23
C THR A 19 -14.99 15.43 -9.89
N LEU A 20 -15.36 15.74 -11.13
CA LEU A 20 -16.37 14.98 -11.88
C LEU A 20 -15.87 13.58 -12.26
N GLY A 21 -14.55 13.37 -12.32
CA GLY A 21 -13.91 12.12 -12.70
C GLY A 21 -12.45 12.34 -13.04
N TYR A 22 -11.77 11.30 -13.54
CA TYR A 22 -10.40 11.37 -14.01
C TYR A 22 -10.33 11.28 -15.53
N ALA A 23 -9.46 12.10 -16.14
CA ALA A 23 -9.24 12.11 -17.58
C ALA A 23 -7.81 11.63 -17.88
N GLU A 24 -7.67 10.56 -18.66
CA GLU A 24 -6.37 10.08 -19.17
C GLU A 24 -6.08 10.66 -20.57
N ASN A 25 -7.14 11.07 -21.28
CA ASN A 25 -7.05 11.66 -22.60
C ASN A 25 -8.14 12.71 -22.82
N ARG A 26 -8.06 13.46 -23.95
CA ARG A 26 -8.97 14.57 -24.24
C ARG A 26 -10.44 14.17 -24.35
N PHE A 27 -10.76 12.94 -24.71
CA PHE A 27 -12.13 12.47 -24.87
C PHE A 27 -12.81 12.23 -23.53
N ASP A 28 -12.03 11.95 -22.49
CA ASP A 28 -12.53 11.75 -21.13
C ASP A 28 -13.06 13.04 -20.51
N LEU A 29 -12.65 14.21 -21.04
CA LEU A 29 -13.15 15.51 -20.58
C LEU A 29 -14.64 15.74 -20.89
N CYS A 30 -15.22 14.94 -21.78
CA CYS A 30 -16.64 14.99 -22.13
C CYS A 30 -17.48 13.98 -21.35
N ARG A 31 -16.88 13.20 -20.43
CA ARG A 31 -17.62 12.24 -19.61
C ARG A 31 -18.53 12.95 -18.62
N PRO A 32 -19.69 12.33 -18.30
CA PRO A 32 -20.56 12.85 -17.24
C PRO A 32 -19.86 12.77 -15.87
N ASP A 33 -20.50 13.36 -14.86
CA ASP A 33 -20.07 13.25 -13.48
C ASP A 33 -20.12 11.78 -13.02
N GLU A 34 -18.94 11.19 -12.78
CA GLU A 34 -18.77 9.79 -12.36
C GLU A 34 -18.76 9.68 -10.84
N ASN A 35 -18.43 10.76 -10.12
CA ASN A 35 -18.25 10.77 -8.67
C ASN A 35 -19.51 11.23 -7.91
N HIS A 36 -20.44 11.91 -8.57
CA HIS A 36 -21.70 12.38 -7.96
C HIS A 36 -21.52 13.10 -6.61
N GLY A 37 -20.45 13.90 -6.50
CA GLY A 37 -20.14 14.65 -5.28
C GLY A 37 -19.54 13.82 -4.15
N GLU A 38 -19.17 12.56 -4.38
CA GLU A 38 -18.53 11.67 -3.42
C GLU A 38 -17.21 11.12 -3.99
N LEU A 39 -16.11 11.33 -3.30
CA LEU A 39 -14.79 10.84 -3.69
C LEU A 39 -14.34 9.73 -2.74
N HIS A 40 -14.19 8.53 -3.28
CA HIS A 40 -13.46 7.43 -2.66
C HIS A 40 -11.96 7.69 -2.82
N THR A 41 -11.30 8.12 -1.75
CA THR A 41 -9.89 8.55 -1.83
C THR A 41 -8.92 7.40 -2.02
N GLY A 42 -9.33 6.19 -1.66
CA GLY A 42 -8.46 5.01 -1.60
C GLY A 42 -7.49 5.05 -0.43
N ASP A 43 -7.55 6.08 0.41
CA ASP A 43 -6.79 6.17 1.66
C ASP A 43 -7.56 5.52 2.80
N MET A 44 -6.84 4.82 3.66
CA MET A 44 -7.38 4.30 4.92
C MET A 44 -7.05 5.27 6.03
N ALA A 45 -8.04 5.61 6.84
CA ALA A 45 -7.89 6.54 7.95
C ALA A 45 -8.50 5.99 9.23
N GLN A 46 -8.04 6.49 10.35
CA GLN A 46 -8.63 6.35 11.66
C GLN A 46 -9.02 7.73 12.18
N ARG A 47 -10.02 7.78 13.04
CA ARG A 47 -10.42 8.99 13.76
C ARG A 47 -10.09 8.81 15.23
N ASP A 48 -9.47 9.82 15.86
CA ASP A 48 -9.27 9.80 17.31
C ASP A 48 -10.52 10.25 18.09
N ALA A 49 -10.42 10.23 19.41
CA ALA A 49 -11.51 10.66 20.29
C ALA A 49 -11.85 12.16 20.16
N ASP A 50 -10.88 12.99 19.76
CA ASP A 50 -11.03 14.42 19.55
C ASP A 50 -11.61 14.75 18.16
N GLY A 51 -11.72 13.76 17.29
CA GLY A 51 -12.33 13.87 15.96
C GLY A 51 -11.36 14.16 14.82
N PHE A 52 -10.05 14.12 15.06
CA PHE A 52 -9.05 14.27 14.00
C PHE A 52 -8.85 12.97 13.24
N TYR A 53 -8.61 13.09 11.92
CA TYR A 53 -8.39 11.96 11.04
C TYR A 53 -6.90 11.79 10.76
N TYR A 54 -6.42 10.56 10.89
CA TYR A 54 -5.05 10.16 10.61
C TYR A 54 -5.06 9.15 9.47
N ILE A 55 -4.27 9.42 8.41
CA ILE A 55 -4.09 8.47 7.31
C ILE A 55 -3.17 7.35 7.80
N VAL A 56 -3.65 6.13 7.75
CA VAL A 56 -2.92 4.92 8.19
C VAL A 56 -2.41 4.06 7.03
N GLY A 57 -2.70 4.44 5.79
CA GLY A 57 -2.17 3.76 4.60
C GLY A 57 -3.11 3.87 3.40
N ARG A 58 -2.81 3.08 2.37
CA ARG A 58 -3.62 2.98 1.14
C ARG A 58 -4.46 1.70 1.14
N LYS A 59 -5.73 1.78 0.71
CA LYS A 59 -6.64 0.63 0.65
C LYS A 59 -6.06 -0.54 -0.15
N LYS A 60 -5.42 -0.27 -1.29
CA LYS A 60 -4.76 -1.26 -2.14
C LYS A 60 -3.42 -1.78 -1.59
N ARG A 61 -2.93 -1.24 -0.48
CA ARG A 61 -1.68 -1.61 0.19
C ARG A 61 -1.89 -2.49 1.42
N PHE A 62 -3.09 -3.05 1.57
CA PHE A 62 -3.39 -4.03 2.61
C PHE A 62 -3.64 -5.40 1.99
N LEU A 63 -3.08 -6.43 2.60
CA LEU A 63 -3.33 -7.83 2.29
C LEU A 63 -3.91 -8.54 3.51
N LYS A 64 -4.61 -9.65 3.28
CA LYS A 64 -4.93 -10.62 4.33
C LYS A 64 -3.97 -11.79 4.20
N LEU A 65 -3.13 -12.02 5.22
CA LEU A 65 -2.24 -13.17 5.29
C LEU A 65 -2.74 -14.10 6.38
N PHE A 66 -3.30 -15.26 6.01
CA PHE A 66 -3.86 -16.25 6.94
C PHE A 66 -4.81 -15.65 7.98
N GLY A 67 -5.69 -14.74 7.52
CA GLY A 67 -6.68 -14.05 8.36
C GLY A 67 -6.18 -12.79 9.06
N SER A 68 -4.88 -12.51 9.07
CA SER A 68 -4.29 -11.29 9.61
C SER A 68 -4.17 -10.21 8.55
N ARG A 69 -4.56 -8.98 8.88
CA ARG A 69 -4.40 -7.82 7.98
C ARG A 69 -2.98 -7.29 8.07
N VAL A 70 -2.30 -7.19 6.93
CA VAL A 70 -0.93 -6.68 6.81
C VAL A 70 -0.92 -5.44 5.93
N ASN A 71 -0.29 -4.38 6.42
CA ASN A 71 -0.05 -3.15 5.68
C ASN A 71 1.33 -3.22 5.01
N LEU A 72 1.38 -3.20 3.69
CA LEU A 72 2.62 -3.28 2.92
C LEU A 72 3.54 -2.08 3.16
N ASP A 73 2.97 -0.88 3.38
CA ASP A 73 3.76 0.34 3.64
C ASP A 73 4.45 0.26 5.01
N GLU A 74 3.81 -0.37 6.00
CA GLU A 74 4.44 -0.63 7.30
C GLU A 74 5.58 -1.64 7.19
N VAL A 75 5.41 -2.71 6.43
CA VAL A 75 6.46 -3.70 6.18
C VAL A 75 7.66 -3.04 5.48
N GLU A 76 7.42 -2.26 4.42
CA GLU A 76 8.47 -1.49 3.75
C GLU A 76 9.17 -0.52 4.70
N GLY A 77 8.40 0.21 5.50
CA GLY A 77 8.93 1.15 6.48
C GLY A 77 9.81 0.47 7.53
N LEU A 78 9.39 -0.70 8.02
CA LEU A 78 10.14 -1.49 8.99
C LEU A 78 11.48 -1.99 8.40
N LEU A 79 11.45 -2.56 7.19
CA LEU A 79 12.64 -3.05 6.49
C LEU A 79 13.59 -1.92 6.12
N ASN A 80 13.09 -0.79 5.63
CA ASN A 80 13.90 0.39 5.31
C ASN A 80 14.62 0.94 6.56
N LYS A 81 13.94 1.00 7.73
CA LYS A 81 14.57 1.39 9.01
C LYS A 81 15.67 0.42 9.42
N ALA A 82 15.58 -0.85 9.08
CA ALA A 82 16.61 -1.86 9.29
C ALA A 82 17.74 -1.82 8.24
N GLY A 83 17.73 -0.82 7.34
CA GLY A 83 18.71 -0.68 6.28
C GLY A 83 18.53 -1.66 5.11
N ILE A 84 17.31 -2.15 4.90
CA ILE A 84 16.94 -3.06 3.82
C ILE A 84 16.00 -2.32 2.86
N PRO A 85 16.52 -1.61 1.83
CA PRO A 85 15.69 -1.01 0.81
C PRO A 85 14.87 -2.07 0.09
N CYS A 86 13.55 -1.92 0.07
CA CYS A 86 12.65 -2.91 -0.51
C CYS A 86 11.42 -2.26 -1.13
N ALA A 87 10.68 -3.06 -1.88
CA ALA A 87 9.32 -2.77 -2.29
C ALA A 87 8.47 -4.02 -2.08
N CYS A 88 7.23 -3.85 -1.62
CA CYS A 88 6.33 -4.95 -1.32
C CYS A 88 5.10 -4.91 -2.22
N THR A 89 4.71 -6.06 -2.74
CA THR A 89 3.43 -6.28 -3.42
C THR A 89 2.80 -7.56 -2.92
N GLY A 90 1.70 -7.97 -3.48
CA GLY A 90 1.13 -9.28 -3.20
C GLY A 90 -0.38 -9.31 -3.40
N VAL A 91 -0.94 -10.44 -3.05
CA VAL A 91 -2.37 -10.71 -2.99
C VAL A 91 -2.67 -11.37 -1.65
N ASP A 92 -3.94 -11.61 -1.32
CA ASP A 92 -4.28 -12.32 -0.09
C ASP A 92 -3.53 -13.66 -0.02
N ASP A 93 -3.05 -13.96 1.17
CA ASP A 93 -2.21 -15.11 1.53
C ASP A 93 -0.81 -15.17 0.87
N ARG A 94 -0.42 -14.11 0.16
CA ARG A 94 0.92 -14.02 -0.45
C ARG A 94 1.46 -12.60 -0.45
N LEU A 95 2.52 -12.37 0.30
CA LEU A 95 3.32 -11.14 0.32
C LEU A 95 4.59 -11.37 -0.51
N ASP A 96 4.83 -10.53 -1.50
CA ASP A 96 6.05 -10.54 -2.32
C ASP A 96 6.91 -9.32 -1.93
N ILE A 97 8.15 -9.58 -1.49
CA ILE A 97 9.11 -8.57 -1.04
C ILE A 97 10.29 -8.56 -1.99
N TYR A 98 10.53 -7.44 -2.63
CA TYR A 98 11.59 -7.25 -3.62
C TYR A 98 12.73 -6.47 -3.00
N ILE A 99 13.95 -7.02 -3.03
CA ILE A 99 15.17 -6.40 -2.56
C ILE A 99 16.24 -6.42 -3.65
N THR A 100 17.24 -5.52 -3.52
CA THR A 100 18.28 -5.35 -4.54
C THR A 100 19.65 -5.86 -4.11
N ASP A 101 19.78 -6.30 -2.86
CA ASP A 101 21.02 -6.77 -2.27
C ASP A 101 20.90 -8.24 -1.88
N GLU A 102 21.56 -9.11 -2.65
CA GLU A 102 21.57 -10.55 -2.41
C GLU A 102 22.09 -10.92 -1.02
N SER A 103 23.11 -10.18 -0.53
CA SER A 103 23.71 -10.44 0.78
C SER A 103 22.72 -10.24 1.94
N LYS A 104 21.62 -9.54 1.71
CA LYS A 104 20.57 -9.27 2.71
C LYS A 104 19.40 -10.25 2.67
N MET A 105 19.35 -11.17 1.72
CA MET A 105 18.22 -12.12 1.57
C MET A 105 17.94 -12.88 2.86
N GLU A 106 18.94 -13.57 3.39
CA GLU A 106 18.82 -14.38 4.61
C GLU A 106 18.50 -13.52 5.84
N TYR A 107 19.18 -12.36 5.95
CA TYR A 107 18.92 -11.41 7.02
C TYR A 107 17.47 -10.88 6.97
N THR A 108 16.97 -10.55 5.79
CA THR A 108 15.58 -10.09 5.60
C THR A 108 14.57 -11.14 6.03
N ALA A 109 14.75 -12.40 5.62
CA ALA A 109 13.86 -13.49 6.00
C ALA A 109 13.82 -13.68 7.53
N ARG A 110 14.98 -13.66 8.17
CA ARG A 110 15.10 -13.75 9.63
C ARG A 110 14.45 -12.54 10.31
N PHE A 111 14.75 -11.33 9.83
CA PHE A 111 14.24 -10.07 10.39
C PHE A 111 12.71 -10.03 10.41
N ILE A 112 12.05 -10.40 9.29
CA ILE A 112 10.58 -10.45 9.19
C ILE A 112 10.04 -11.43 10.22
N LYS A 113 10.63 -12.61 10.31
CA LYS A 113 10.20 -13.66 11.23
C LYS A 113 10.31 -13.25 12.71
N GLU A 114 11.34 -12.47 13.05
CA GLU A 114 11.61 -12.04 14.43
C GLU A 114 10.84 -10.78 14.84
N HIS A 115 10.55 -9.88 13.88
CA HIS A 115 10.02 -8.54 14.19
C HIS A 115 8.61 -8.31 13.68
N THR A 116 8.00 -9.31 13.03
CA THR A 116 6.62 -9.21 12.56
C THR A 116 5.83 -10.46 12.94
N ALA A 117 4.50 -10.35 12.93
CA ALA A 117 3.62 -11.50 13.10
C ALA A 117 3.33 -12.23 11.76
N ILE A 118 4.10 -11.95 10.70
CA ILE A 118 3.89 -12.54 9.38
C ILE A 118 4.36 -14.00 9.40
N ASN A 119 3.44 -14.89 9.01
CA ASN A 119 3.77 -16.32 8.89
C ASN A 119 4.89 -16.50 7.83
N PRO A 120 5.95 -17.29 8.11
CA PRO A 120 7.03 -17.56 7.16
C PRO A 120 6.58 -18.11 5.80
N ASN A 121 5.45 -18.80 5.76
CA ASN A 121 4.87 -19.33 4.52
C ASN A 121 4.03 -18.28 3.75
N GLY A 122 3.83 -17.10 4.34
CA GLY A 122 3.02 -16.02 3.75
C GLY A 122 3.83 -14.99 3.00
N PHE A 123 5.17 -15.08 2.95
CA PHE A 123 5.97 -14.14 2.20
C PHE A 123 7.03 -14.81 1.32
N HIS A 124 7.35 -14.16 0.22
CA HIS A 124 8.39 -14.56 -0.72
C HIS A 124 9.36 -13.40 -0.93
N LEU A 125 10.65 -13.71 -0.92
CA LEU A 125 11.70 -12.74 -1.22
C LEU A 125 12.13 -12.89 -2.68
N HIS A 126 12.22 -11.77 -3.37
CA HIS A 126 12.67 -11.67 -4.75
C HIS A 126 13.89 -10.78 -4.85
N LEU A 127 14.95 -11.27 -5.46
CA LEU A 127 16.10 -10.45 -5.82
C LEU A 127 15.83 -9.79 -7.16
N ILE A 128 15.95 -8.48 -7.22
CA ILE A 128 15.82 -7.68 -8.44
C ILE A 128 17.03 -6.77 -8.62
N LYS A 129 17.32 -6.34 -9.83
CA LYS A 129 18.45 -5.44 -10.10
C LYS A 129 18.24 -4.06 -9.47
N GLU A 130 17.03 -3.52 -9.60
CA GLU A 130 16.65 -2.21 -9.07
C GLU A 130 15.15 -2.15 -8.77
N ILE A 131 14.76 -1.32 -7.82
CA ILE A 131 13.35 -1.02 -7.54
C ILE A 131 12.88 -0.01 -8.58
N PRO A 132 11.91 -0.36 -9.45
CA PRO A 132 11.45 0.54 -10.50
C PRO A 132 10.79 1.78 -9.91
N ARG A 133 11.17 2.95 -10.44
CA ARG A 133 10.65 4.25 -9.99
C ARG A 133 10.23 5.10 -11.18
N SER A 134 9.23 5.95 -10.96
CA SER A 134 8.86 7.00 -11.90
C SER A 134 9.90 8.14 -11.89
N ASP A 135 9.79 9.05 -12.86
CA ASP A 135 10.61 10.28 -12.91
C ASP A 135 10.50 11.15 -11.65
N SER A 136 9.38 11.06 -10.95
CA SER A 136 9.15 11.73 -9.66
C SER A 136 9.69 10.95 -8.44
N GLY A 137 10.39 9.81 -8.66
CA GLY A 137 10.99 8.98 -7.62
C GLY A 137 10.02 8.02 -6.91
N LYS A 138 8.75 7.95 -7.30
CA LYS A 138 7.76 7.04 -6.71
C LYS A 138 7.96 5.62 -7.21
N VAL A 139 7.84 4.63 -6.33
CA VAL A 139 7.91 3.21 -6.70
C VAL A 139 6.78 2.84 -7.65
N LEU A 140 7.13 2.17 -8.74
CA LEU A 140 6.21 1.64 -9.75
C LEU A 140 5.87 0.18 -9.42
N TYR A 141 4.96 -0.01 -8.48
CA TYR A 141 4.58 -1.35 -8.01
C TYR A 141 4.02 -2.27 -9.11
N SER A 142 3.39 -1.69 -10.14
CA SER A 142 2.89 -2.45 -11.30
C SER A 142 4.00 -3.06 -12.17
N ALA A 143 5.22 -2.54 -12.07
CA ALA A 143 6.38 -3.07 -12.80
C ALA A 143 7.11 -4.18 -12.00
N LEU A 144 6.75 -4.40 -10.73
CA LEU A 144 7.26 -5.51 -9.93
C LEU A 144 6.50 -6.79 -10.29
N GLY A 145 7.21 -7.91 -10.43
CA GLY A 145 6.62 -9.19 -10.80
C GLY A 145 6.59 -9.48 -12.32
N VAL A 146 6.96 -8.53 -13.17
CA VAL A 146 7.08 -8.75 -14.63
C VAL A 146 8.49 -9.21 -15.03
N GLN A 147 9.43 -9.20 -14.09
CA GLN A 147 10.83 -9.60 -14.29
C GLN A 147 11.09 -10.99 -13.69
N SER A 148 10.35 -11.99 -14.15
CA SER A 148 10.63 -13.41 -13.87
C SER A 148 11.22 -14.05 -15.10
#